data_75ad9b71a29d444c81b898bcefdc2e27
#
_entry.id   75ad9b71a29d444c81b898bcefdc2e27
#
_cell.length_a   1.000
_cell.length_b   1.000
_cell.length_c   1.000
_cell.angle_alpha   90.00
_cell.angle_beta   90.00
_cell.angle_gamma   90.00
#
_symmetry.space_group_name_H-M   'P 1'
#
loop_
_entity.id
_entity.type
_entity.pdbx_description
1 polymer ?
#
loop_
_entity_poly.entity_id
_entity_poly.type
_entity_poly.pdbx_seq_one_letter_code
_entity_poly.pdbx_strand_id
1 'polypeptide(L)'
;MCIRDRHTKGALTAIRQISEMKVDVPMLAMTHCDAAKLSKQHGKKSEYALCASQWHKNLSYKDKFFGGGKKYDKDFTKEFGYAPPYQSAESSAALLVFKDAFERANSFDRDKVRDALKATDMQTFYGNIKFGPGGQNVAKPMILFQVRCKGDKCENKVVAPTKWASDKFFHPIPKWSERG
;
A
#
# COMPACT_ATOMS: atom_id res chain seq x y z
N MET A 1 17.02 2.45 14.01
CA MET A 1 15.80 2.20 13.22
C MET A 1 14.68 1.86 14.17
N CYS A 2 13.55 2.55 14.09
CA CYS A 2 12.36 2.22 14.87
C CYS A 2 11.31 1.63 13.91
N ILE A 3 10.95 0.37 14.13
CA ILE A 3 9.92 -0.34 13.37
C ILE A 3 8.81 -0.68 14.34
N ARG A 4 7.57 -0.32 13.99
CA ARG A 4 6.42 -0.65 14.80
C ARG A 4 5.34 -1.27 13.93
N ASP A 5 5.00 -2.51 14.25
CA ASP A 5 3.88 -3.22 13.62
C ASP A 5 2.62 -3.01 14.45
N ARG A 6 1.71 -2.18 13.93
CA ARG A 6 0.40 -1.90 14.56
C ARG A 6 -0.62 -1.50 13.50
N HIS A 7 -1.91 -1.74 13.83
CA HIS A 7 -3.02 -1.20 13.03
C HIS A 7 -3.02 0.34 13.01
N THR A 8 -3.75 0.94 12.07
CA THR A 8 -3.77 2.39 11.80
C THR A 8 -3.84 3.26 13.06
N LYS A 9 -4.70 2.92 14.04
CA LYS A 9 -4.80 3.67 15.31
C LYS A 9 -3.48 3.68 16.09
N GLY A 10 -2.77 2.55 16.10
CA GLY A 10 -1.47 2.45 16.75
C GLY A 10 -0.38 3.27 16.04
N ALA A 11 -0.39 3.32 14.70
CA ALA A 11 0.53 4.16 13.93
C ALA A 11 0.30 5.65 14.22
N LEU A 12 -0.96 6.10 14.25
CA LEU A 12 -1.34 7.46 14.62
C LEU A 12 -0.86 7.85 16.02
N THR A 13 -1.09 6.97 17.02
CA THR A 13 -0.61 7.19 18.38
C THR A 13 0.93 7.25 18.45
N ALA A 14 1.62 6.39 17.70
CA ALA A 14 3.07 6.38 17.66
C ALA A 14 3.65 7.68 17.11
N ILE A 15 3.12 8.19 15.98
CA ILE A 15 3.56 9.48 15.42
C ILE A 15 3.35 10.62 16.43
N ARG A 16 2.21 10.66 17.10
CA ARG A 16 1.95 11.66 18.13
C ARG A 16 3.00 11.58 19.23
N GLN A 17 3.19 10.42 19.86
CA GLN A 17 4.13 10.24 20.96
C GLN A 17 5.58 10.53 20.55
N ILE A 18 6.03 10.01 19.40
CA ILE A 18 7.37 10.26 18.86
C ILE A 18 7.59 11.78 18.66
N SER A 19 6.59 12.49 18.16
CA SER A 19 6.68 13.94 17.96
C SER A 19 6.67 14.73 19.27
N GLU A 20 5.84 14.34 20.23
CA GLU A 20 5.74 14.99 21.55
C GLU A 20 7.02 14.79 22.37
N MET A 21 7.58 13.57 22.31
CA MET A 21 8.81 13.22 23.03
C MET A 21 10.08 13.61 22.24
N LYS A 22 9.95 14.15 21.03
CA LYS A 22 11.06 14.52 20.14
C LYS A 22 12.10 13.40 19.98
N VAL A 23 11.61 12.18 19.77
CA VAL A 23 12.47 10.99 19.64
C VAL A 23 13.21 11.04 18.31
N ASP A 24 14.50 11.32 18.35
CA ASP A 24 15.35 11.35 17.17
C ASP A 24 15.77 9.94 16.77
N VAL A 25 15.47 9.58 15.54
CA VAL A 25 15.86 8.32 14.91
C VAL A 25 16.26 8.57 13.45
N PRO A 26 17.25 7.86 12.91
CA PRO A 26 17.66 8.04 11.53
C PRO A 26 16.63 7.56 10.52
N MET A 27 15.70 6.68 10.94
CA MET A 27 14.61 6.16 10.10
C MET A 27 13.43 5.77 10.98
N LEU A 28 12.24 6.20 10.58
CA LEU A 28 10.96 5.83 11.19
C LEU A 28 10.14 5.01 10.20
N ALA A 29 10.12 3.69 10.38
CA ALA A 29 9.37 2.77 9.56
C ALA A 29 8.17 2.19 10.31
N MET A 30 7.04 2.11 9.65
CA MET A 30 5.79 1.60 10.21
C MET A 30 5.04 0.73 9.20
N THR A 31 4.22 -0.17 9.73
CA THR A 31 3.19 -0.87 8.96
C THR A 31 1.83 -0.21 9.18
N HIS A 32 0.88 -0.49 8.29
CA HIS A 32 -0.51 0.02 8.39
C HIS A 32 -0.60 1.55 8.56
N CYS A 33 0.37 2.29 8.08
CA CYS A 33 0.28 3.73 8.03
C CYS A 33 -0.50 4.15 6.79
N ASP A 34 -1.81 4.27 6.95
CA ASP A 34 -2.64 4.97 5.98
C ASP A 34 -2.24 6.44 5.98
N ALA A 35 -1.44 6.79 5.00
CA ALA A 35 -0.85 8.11 4.96
C ALA A 35 -1.85 9.23 4.79
N ALA A 36 -3.01 8.98 4.17
CA ALA A 36 -4.06 9.99 4.10
C ALA A 36 -4.56 10.32 5.52
N LYS A 37 -4.69 9.30 6.40
CA LYS A 37 -5.05 9.51 7.79
C LYS A 37 -3.92 10.12 8.60
N LEU A 38 -2.67 9.67 8.40
CA LEU A 38 -1.49 10.25 9.05
C LEU A 38 -1.36 11.75 8.74
N SER A 39 -1.39 12.10 7.47
CA SER A 39 -1.26 13.49 7.02
C SER A 39 -2.41 14.37 7.50
N LYS A 40 -3.64 13.85 7.47
CA LYS A 40 -4.83 14.58 7.94
C LYS A 40 -4.80 14.87 9.44
N GLN A 41 -4.28 13.93 10.25
CA GLN A 41 -4.30 14.08 11.71
C GLN A 41 -3.03 14.74 12.27
N HIS A 42 -1.89 14.54 11.64
CA HIS A 42 -0.60 14.94 12.18
C HIS A 42 0.18 15.91 11.30
N GLY A 43 -0.28 16.15 10.05
CA GLY A 43 0.38 17.06 9.13
C GLY A 43 1.88 16.82 9.03
N LYS A 44 2.67 17.87 9.15
CA LYS A 44 4.15 17.83 9.13
C LYS A 44 4.78 16.87 10.15
N LYS A 45 4.13 16.58 11.28
CA LYS A 45 4.65 15.61 12.27
C LYS A 45 4.78 14.20 11.70
N SER A 46 4.02 13.87 10.64
CA SER A 46 4.12 12.59 9.94
C SER A 46 5.19 12.56 8.85
N GLU A 47 5.81 13.69 8.54
CA GLU A 47 6.81 13.76 7.48
C GLU A 47 7.97 12.81 7.74
N TYR A 48 8.50 12.24 6.66
CA TYR A 48 9.53 11.21 6.63
C TYR A 48 9.13 9.83 7.17
N ALA A 49 7.91 9.63 7.69
CA ALA A 49 7.46 8.30 8.04
C ALA A 49 7.50 7.38 6.81
N LEU A 50 8.20 6.26 6.94
CA LEU A 50 8.32 5.23 5.91
C LEU A 50 7.28 4.16 6.14
N CYS A 51 6.49 3.88 5.11
CA CYS A 51 5.34 2.99 5.20
C CYS A 51 5.41 1.88 4.16
N ALA A 52 5.26 0.64 4.61
CA ALA A 52 5.04 -0.48 3.72
C ALA A 52 3.58 -0.53 3.25
N SER A 53 3.37 -0.80 1.98
CA SER A 53 2.04 -0.95 1.39
C SER A 53 2.01 -2.03 0.32
N GLN A 54 0.84 -2.58 0.09
CA GLN A 54 0.62 -3.58 -0.95
C GLN A 54 0.29 -2.96 -2.31
N TRP A 55 -0.22 -1.74 -2.34
CA TRP A 55 -0.67 -1.12 -3.58
C TRP A 55 -0.57 0.41 -3.54
N HIS A 56 -0.40 0.99 -4.72
CA HIS A 56 -0.50 2.42 -4.97
C HIS A 56 -0.97 2.65 -6.40
N LYS A 57 -1.76 3.70 -6.62
CA LYS A 57 -2.35 4.02 -7.94
C LYS A 57 -1.34 4.26 -9.08
N ASN A 58 -0.09 4.55 -8.75
CA ASN A 58 0.97 4.77 -9.74
C ASN A 58 1.67 3.48 -10.20
N LEU A 59 1.29 2.32 -9.68
CA LEU A 59 1.79 1.05 -10.20
C LEU A 59 1.32 0.85 -11.64
N SER A 60 2.20 0.33 -12.49
CA SER A 60 1.97 0.20 -13.93
C SER A 60 1.13 -1.01 -14.34
N TYR A 61 0.63 -1.77 -13.39
CA TYR A 61 -0.23 -2.94 -13.64
C TYR A 61 -1.60 -2.55 -14.16
N LYS A 62 -2.16 -3.41 -15.03
CA LYS A 62 -3.46 -3.19 -15.66
C LYS A 62 -4.20 -4.51 -15.84
N ASP A 63 -5.53 -4.44 -15.85
CA ASP A 63 -6.41 -5.53 -16.29
C ASP A 63 -7.57 -4.99 -17.15
N LYS A 64 -8.37 -5.91 -17.70
CA LYS A 64 -9.48 -5.54 -18.60
C LYS A 64 -10.72 -5.01 -17.87
N PHE A 65 -10.88 -5.25 -16.58
CA PHE A 65 -12.06 -4.84 -15.80
C PHE A 65 -11.90 -3.45 -15.20
N PHE A 66 -10.83 -3.26 -14.43
CA PHE A 66 -10.57 -2.00 -13.72
C PHE A 66 -9.61 -1.08 -14.46
N GLY A 67 -8.98 -1.57 -15.54
CA GLY A 67 -7.92 -0.82 -16.22
C GLY A 67 -6.65 -0.76 -15.36
N GLY A 68 -6.09 0.42 -15.20
CA GLY A 68 -4.90 0.63 -14.35
C GLY A 68 -5.21 1.28 -13.01
N GLY A 69 -4.22 1.35 -12.12
CA GLY A 69 -4.39 1.87 -10.77
C GLY A 69 -4.97 3.29 -10.71
N LYS A 70 -4.60 4.18 -11.62
CA LYS A 70 -5.16 5.55 -11.68
C LYS A 70 -6.63 5.57 -12.06
N LYS A 71 -7.05 4.68 -12.98
CA LYS A 71 -8.46 4.56 -13.34
C LYS A 71 -9.26 4.02 -12.16
N TYR A 72 -8.77 2.96 -11.51
CA TYR A 72 -9.39 2.41 -10.31
C TYR A 72 -9.54 3.47 -9.20
N ASP A 73 -8.49 4.23 -8.90
CA ASP A 73 -8.51 5.33 -7.92
C ASP A 73 -9.59 6.37 -8.25
N LYS A 74 -9.68 6.77 -9.52
CA LYS A 74 -10.69 7.74 -10.00
C LYS A 74 -12.11 7.20 -9.85
N ASP A 75 -12.35 5.99 -10.32
CA ASP A 75 -13.70 5.38 -10.32
C ASP A 75 -14.16 5.10 -8.89
N PHE A 76 -13.29 4.56 -8.05
CA PHE A 76 -13.56 4.33 -6.63
C PHE A 76 -13.85 5.64 -5.88
N THR A 77 -13.05 6.68 -6.11
CA THR A 77 -13.25 7.98 -5.46
C THR A 77 -14.57 8.63 -5.89
N LYS A 78 -14.95 8.47 -7.16
CA LYS A 78 -16.24 8.95 -7.67
C LYS A 78 -17.41 8.25 -6.99
N GLU A 79 -17.31 6.94 -6.76
CA GLU A 79 -18.38 6.13 -6.18
C GLU A 79 -18.52 6.33 -4.67
N PHE A 80 -17.39 6.35 -3.96
CA PHE A 80 -17.36 6.31 -2.49
C PHE A 80 -16.98 7.63 -1.82
N GLY A 81 -16.59 8.66 -2.57
CA GLY A 81 -16.24 9.98 -2.02
C GLY A 81 -14.87 10.06 -1.32
N TYR A 82 -14.04 8.99 -1.37
CA TYR A 82 -12.70 8.99 -0.79
C TYR A 82 -11.76 8.11 -1.61
N ALA A 83 -10.44 8.36 -1.51
CA ALA A 83 -9.44 7.58 -2.22
C ALA A 83 -9.37 6.13 -1.69
N PRO A 84 -9.23 5.11 -2.56
CA PRO A 84 -9.20 3.72 -2.15
C PRO A 84 -7.97 3.43 -1.28
N PRO A 85 -8.14 2.84 -0.08
CA PRO A 85 -7.04 2.24 0.64
C PRO A 85 -6.57 0.98 -0.11
N TYR A 86 -5.32 0.52 0.15
CA TYR A 86 -4.81 -0.65 -0.54
C TYR A 86 -5.67 -1.90 -0.31
N GLN A 87 -6.33 -2.01 0.83
CA GLN A 87 -7.24 -3.13 1.16
C GLN A 87 -8.43 -3.21 0.19
N SER A 88 -8.99 -2.05 -0.23
CA SER A 88 -10.06 -2.04 -1.22
C SER A 88 -9.57 -2.52 -2.59
N ALA A 89 -8.36 -2.11 -2.99
CA ALA A 89 -7.74 -2.58 -4.22
C ALA A 89 -7.43 -4.10 -4.16
N GLU A 90 -6.95 -4.57 -3.01
CA GLU A 90 -6.69 -5.98 -2.75
C GLU A 90 -7.96 -6.84 -2.85
N SER A 91 -9.04 -6.41 -2.19
CA SER A 91 -10.33 -7.10 -2.23
C SER A 91 -10.91 -7.16 -3.65
N SER A 92 -10.81 -6.06 -4.41
CA SER A 92 -11.25 -6.03 -5.80
C SER A 92 -10.42 -6.98 -6.67
N ALA A 93 -9.11 -7.05 -6.45
CA ALA A 93 -8.25 -8.00 -7.16
C ALA A 93 -8.55 -9.46 -6.76
N ALA A 94 -8.86 -9.72 -5.49
CA ALA A 94 -9.24 -11.04 -5.03
C ALA A 94 -10.51 -11.55 -5.74
N LEU A 95 -11.50 -10.68 -5.98
CA LEU A 95 -12.67 -11.04 -6.78
C LEU A 95 -12.31 -11.45 -8.21
N LEU A 96 -11.34 -10.77 -8.84
CA LEU A 96 -10.86 -11.18 -10.17
C LEU A 96 -10.18 -12.54 -10.15
N VAL A 97 -9.40 -12.82 -9.11
CA VAL A 97 -8.75 -14.12 -8.92
C VAL A 97 -9.78 -15.24 -8.73
N PHE A 98 -10.81 -15.02 -7.90
CA PHE A 98 -11.89 -15.98 -7.73
C PHE A 98 -12.69 -16.18 -9.01
N LYS A 99 -13.04 -15.09 -9.71
CA LYS A 99 -13.72 -15.17 -11.00
C LYS A 99 -12.95 -16.07 -11.98
N ASP A 100 -11.67 -15.79 -12.17
CA ASP A 100 -10.81 -16.57 -13.05
C ASP A 100 -10.71 -18.06 -12.61
N ALA A 101 -10.59 -18.30 -11.31
CA ALA A 101 -10.53 -19.65 -10.77
C ALA A 101 -11.83 -20.44 -10.99
N PHE A 102 -13.00 -19.82 -10.79
CA PHE A 102 -14.30 -20.46 -11.06
C PHE A 102 -14.48 -20.76 -12.54
N GLU A 103 -14.09 -19.84 -13.43
CA GLU A 103 -14.16 -20.04 -14.87
C GLU A 103 -13.26 -21.19 -15.33
N ARG A 104 -12.01 -21.28 -14.83
CA ARG A 104 -11.07 -22.37 -15.15
C ARG A 104 -11.50 -23.70 -14.55
N ALA A 105 -12.03 -23.70 -13.34
CA ALA A 105 -12.54 -24.89 -12.68
C ALA A 105 -13.83 -25.44 -13.34
N ASN A 106 -14.56 -24.54 -14.01
CA ASN A 106 -15.92 -24.82 -14.52
C ASN A 106 -16.80 -25.55 -13.48
N SER A 107 -16.69 -25.13 -12.21
CA SER A 107 -17.31 -25.83 -11.07
C SER A 107 -17.30 -24.93 -9.83
N PHE A 108 -18.25 -25.18 -8.91
CA PHE A 108 -18.23 -24.62 -7.54
C PHE A 108 -17.74 -25.65 -6.51
N ASP A 109 -17.29 -26.82 -6.96
CA ASP A 109 -16.64 -27.80 -6.08
C ASP A 109 -15.38 -27.20 -5.45
N ARG A 110 -15.27 -27.33 -4.12
CA ARG A 110 -14.21 -26.69 -3.34
C ARG A 110 -12.81 -27.14 -3.74
N ASP A 111 -12.65 -28.42 -4.05
CA ASP A 111 -11.33 -28.97 -4.37
C ASP A 111 -10.89 -28.54 -5.76
N LYS A 112 -11.80 -28.54 -6.74
CA LYS A 112 -11.54 -28.04 -8.09
C LYS A 112 -11.21 -26.55 -8.09
N VAL A 113 -11.95 -25.72 -7.35
CA VAL A 113 -11.68 -24.29 -7.22
C VAL A 113 -10.35 -24.02 -6.51
N ARG A 114 -10.05 -24.78 -5.42
CA ARG A 114 -8.76 -24.68 -4.74
C ARG A 114 -7.60 -24.97 -5.68
N ASP A 115 -7.72 -26.03 -6.49
CA ASP A 115 -6.66 -26.44 -7.42
C ASP A 115 -6.52 -25.42 -8.56
N ALA A 116 -7.62 -24.83 -9.04
CA ALA A 116 -7.60 -23.70 -9.96
C ALA A 116 -6.93 -22.47 -9.34
N LEU A 117 -7.21 -22.14 -8.06
CA LEU A 117 -6.54 -21.06 -7.34
C LEU A 117 -5.03 -21.30 -7.22
N LYS A 118 -4.59 -22.51 -6.87
CA LYS A 118 -3.16 -22.87 -6.82
C LYS A 118 -2.44 -22.64 -8.15
N ALA A 119 -3.13 -22.86 -9.26
CA ALA A 119 -2.59 -22.68 -10.61
C ALA A 119 -2.72 -21.25 -11.13
N THR A 120 -3.16 -20.28 -10.30
CA THR A 120 -3.29 -18.88 -10.71
C THR A 120 -1.94 -18.29 -11.09
N ASP A 121 -1.85 -17.73 -12.30
CA ASP A 121 -0.75 -16.92 -12.80
C ASP A 121 -1.35 -15.82 -13.70
N MET A 122 -1.70 -14.68 -13.11
CA MET A 122 -2.42 -13.63 -13.82
C MET A 122 -1.97 -12.23 -13.39
N GLN A 123 -2.17 -11.26 -14.27
CA GLN A 123 -2.01 -9.85 -13.95
C GLN A 123 -3.35 -9.20 -13.66
N THR A 124 -3.41 -8.42 -12.59
CA THR A 124 -4.51 -7.53 -12.26
C THR A 124 -4.01 -6.09 -12.14
N PHE A 125 -4.90 -5.11 -12.04
CA PHE A 125 -4.51 -3.71 -11.77
C PHE A 125 -3.79 -3.55 -10.41
N TYR A 126 -4.01 -4.49 -9.50
CA TYR A 126 -3.35 -4.54 -8.19
C TYR A 126 -1.90 -5.03 -8.30
N GLY A 127 -1.63 -5.95 -9.20
CA GLY A 127 -0.32 -6.54 -9.45
C GLY A 127 -0.42 -7.92 -10.07
N ASN A 128 0.72 -8.55 -10.25
CA ASN A 128 0.79 -9.93 -10.67
C ASN A 128 0.43 -10.85 -9.48
N ILE A 129 -0.38 -11.84 -9.76
CA ILE A 129 -0.83 -12.82 -8.78
C ILE A 129 -0.37 -14.19 -9.25
N LYS A 130 0.49 -14.81 -8.46
CA LYS A 130 0.96 -16.18 -8.65
C LYS A 130 1.23 -16.80 -7.29
N PHE A 131 0.54 -17.88 -7.00
CA PHE A 131 0.71 -18.55 -5.72
C PHE A 131 1.87 -19.52 -5.74
N GLY A 132 2.72 -19.41 -4.72
CA GLY A 132 3.77 -20.39 -4.46
C GLY A 132 3.24 -21.64 -3.74
N PRO A 133 4.10 -22.65 -3.49
CA PRO A 133 3.69 -23.90 -2.83
C PRO A 133 3.02 -23.71 -1.47
N GLY A 134 3.40 -22.66 -0.74
CA GLY A 134 2.80 -22.31 0.55
C GLY A 134 1.55 -21.42 0.46
N GLY A 135 1.05 -21.14 -0.75
CA GLY A 135 -0.16 -20.33 -0.97
C GLY A 135 0.06 -18.82 -0.93
N GLN A 136 1.28 -18.34 -0.69
CA GLN A 136 1.58 -16.90 -0.74
C GLN A 136 1.74 -16.40 -2.18
N ASN A 137 1.38 -15.14 -2.43
CA ASN A 137 1.66 -14.49 -3.71
C ASN A 137 3.16 -14.19 -3.83
N VAL A 138 3.84 -14.84 -4.78
CA VAL A 138 5.29 -14.71 -5.03
C VAL A 138 5.62 -13.79 -6.19
N ALA A 139 4.63 -13.28 -6.91
CA ALA A 139 4.84 -12.54 -8.18
C ALA A 139 4.84 -11.01 -8.02
N LYS A 140 4.55 -10.50 -6.83
CA LYS A 140 4.42 -9.06 -6.61
C LYS A 140 5.21 -8.63 -5.37
N PRO A 141 6.16 -7.69 -5.51
CA PRO A 141 6.83 -7.11 -4.36
C PRO A 141 5.92 -6.15 -3.60
N MET A 142 6.19 -5.97 -2.33
CA MET A 142 5.67 -4.85 -1.56
C MET A 142 6.26 -3.53 -2.07
N ILE A 143 5.56 -2.43 -1.82
CA ILE A 143 6.07 -1.09 -2.06
C ILE A 143 6.35 -0.38 -0.74
N LEU A 144 7.28 0.54 -0.78
CA LEU A 144 7.51 1.50 0.31
C LEU A 144 7.18 2.89 -0.19
N PHE A 145 6.46 3.64 0.60
CA PHE A 145 6.31 5.05 0.41
C PHE A 145 6.79 5.82 1.63
N GLN A 146 7.24 7.04 1.40
CA GLN A 146 7.63 7.98 2.45
C GLN A 146 6.70 9.18 2.42
N VAL A 147 6.23 9.60 3.59
CA VAL A 147 5.43 10.82 3.71
C VAL A 147 6.33 12.01 3.44
N ARG A 148 5.93 12.85 2.48
CA ARG A 148 6.63 14.09 2.12
C ARG A 148 5.67 15.25 2.19
N CYS A 149 6.10 16.34 2.80
CA CYS A 149 5.28 17.53 3.00
C CYS A 149 5.82 18.73 2.20
N LYS A 150 4.91 19.50 1.63
CA LYS A 150 5.20 20.81 1.05
C LYS A 150 4.27 21.83 1.70
N GLY A 151 4.80 22.61 2.62
CA GLY A 151 3.98 23.39 3.56
C GLY A 151 3.10 22.42 4.38
N ASP A 152 1.82 22.71 4.51
CA ASP A 152 0.87 21.89 5.25
C ASP A 152 0.30 20.68 4.46
N LYS A 153 0.62 20.59 3.18
CA LYS A 153 0.17 19.49 2.32
C LYS A 153 1.18 18.36 2.35
N CYS A 154 0.77 17.22 2.89
CA CYS A 154 1.58 16.00 2.92
C CYS A 154 0.99 14.95 1.99
N GLU A 155 1.86 14.23 1.29
CA GLU A 155 1.49 13.17 0.35
C GLU A 155 2.44 11.97 0.47
N ASN A 156 2.00 10.82 -0.02
CA ASN A 156 2.81 9.63 -0.10
C ASN A 156 3.61 9.61 -1.39
N LYS A 157 4.90 9.56 -1.27
CA LYS A 157 5.80 9.32 -2.40
C LYS A 157 6.29 7.88 -2.36
N VAL A 158 6.07 7.14 -3.42
CA VAL A 158 6.67 5.81 -3.57
C VAL A 158 8.18 5.99 -3.68
N VAL A 159 8.93 5.31 -2.83
CA VAL A 159 10.41 5.38 -2.78
C VAL A 159 11.06 4.03 -3.08
N ALA A 160 10.31 2.94 -3.02
CA ALA A 160 10.77 1.62 -3.43
C ALA A 160 9.60 0.74 -3.89
N PRO A 161 9.84 -0.22 -4.82
CA PRO A 161 11.06 -0.40 -5.60
C PRO A 161 11.28 0.73 -6.61
N THR A 162 12.52 0.93 -7.03
CA THR A 162 12.96 2.07 -7.88
C THR A 162 12.16 2.23 -9.16
N LYS A 163 11.72 1.12 -9.76
CA LYS A 163 10.97 1.16 -11.02
C LYS A 163 9.61 1.90 -10.93
N TRP A 164 9.07 2.08 -9.72
CA TRP A 164 7.82 2.81 -9.46
C TRP A 164 8.01 4.02 -8.56
N ALA A 165 9.27 4.30 -8.18
CA ALA A 165 9.57 5.42 -7.32
C ALA A 165 9.14 6.74 -7.97
N SER A 166 8.45 7.56 -7.20
CA SER A 166 8.04 8.93 -7.58
C SER A 166 8.88 10.00 -6.87
N ASP A 167 9.76 9.57 -5.96
CA ASP A 167 10.71 10.41 -5.24
C ASP A 167 11.88 9.57 -4.74
N LYS A 168 12.97 10.23 -4.33
CA LYS A 168 14.11 9.59 -3.69
C LYS A 168 13.79 9.28 -2.23
N PHE A 169 14.30 8.15 -1.74
CA PHE A 169 14.27 7.84 -0.32
C PHE A 169 15.15 8.82 0.45
N PHE A 170 14.54 9.53 1.40
CA PHE A 170 15.24 10.47 2.26
C PHE A 170 15.72 9.77 3.53
N HIS A 171 17.02 9.69 3.69
CA HIS A 171 17.69 9.03 4.81
C HIS A 171 19.12 9.58 4.98
N PRO A 172 19.60 9.85 6.20
CA PRO A 172 18.84 9.84 7.46
C PRO A 172 17.78 10.94 7.49
N ILE A 173 16.69 10.72 8.23
CA ILE A 173 15.68 11.76 8.44
C ILE A 173 16.19 12.81 9.42
N PRO A 174 15.81 14.10 9.27
CA PRO A 174 16.31 15.16 10.13
C PRO A 174 15.81 14.98 11.56
N LYS A 175 16.59 15.49 12.52
CA LYS A 175 16.18 15.56 13.93
C LYS A 175 14.97 16.47 14.11
N TRP A 176 14.22 16.29 15.17
CA TRP A 176 13.05 17.13 15.44
C TRP A 176 13.37 18.63 15.55
N SER A 177 14.57 18.96 16.04
CA SER A 177 15.06 20.35 16.10
C SER A 177 15.33 20.96 14.72
N GLU A 178 15.46 20.15 13.68
CA GLU A 178 15.77 20.55 12.31
C GLU A 178 14.52 20.54 11.40
N ARG A 179 13.38 20.08 11.94
CA ARG A 179 12.10 20.04 11.20
C ARG A 179 11.35 21.33 11.39
N GLY A 180 11.28 22.13 10.34
CA GLY A 180 10.56 23.41 10.33
C GLY A 180 9.04 23.27 10.40
#